data_d872dfe27733650cb5d6eb99f11efd12
#
_entry.id   d872dfe27733650cb5d6eb99f11efd12
#
_cell.length_a   1.000
_cell.length_b   1.000
_cell.length_c   1.000
_cell.angle_alpha   90.00
_cell.angle_beta   90.00
_cell.angle_gamma   90.00
#
_symmetry.space_group_name_H-M   'P 1'
#
loop_
_entity.id
_entity.type
_entity.pdbx_description
1 polymer ?
#
loop_
_entity_poly.entity_id
_entity_poly.type
_entity_poly.pdbx_seq_one_letter_code
_entity_poly.pdbx_strand_id
1 'polypeptide(L)'
;VTGERFINSPVEKDRMDGLLNTMKKAQQHGSYKNRRLWRFVNNYNTAIAKKTASEIVLFAIEHHAQVIVFEYLKMNGKRRDSKKQRLSLWRKREIQRRTEALASRFGIRVTHICAVNTSRLAYDGSGKVLRGTNSGFKNQKLCRFQSGKVYNCDLSASKNIGARYFIRVLFKSMSAKTSLLVQAKVPELGRRTNGTLATLINCYAEYYTIKAAV
;
A
#
# COMPACT_ATOMS: atom_id res chain seq x y z
N VAL A 1 6.31 -14.87 -5.09
CA VAL A 1 5.67 -13.59 -5.43
C VAL A 1 5.84 -13.40 -6.94
N THR A 2 4.78 -13.61 -7.71
CA THR A 2 4.79 -13.61 -9.19
C THR A 2 5.14 -12.23 -9.79
N GLY A 3 4.97 -11.14 -9.03
CA GLY A 3 5.16 -9.78 -9.51
C GLY A 3 4.01 -9.25 -10.36
N GLU A 4 2.94 -10.00 -10.51
CA GLU A 4 1.73 -9.56 -11.19
C GLU A 4 1.07 -8.41 -10.45
N ARG A 5 0.41 -7.56 -11.19
CA ARG A 5 -0.13 -6.30 -10.68
C ARG A 5 -1.57 -6.09 -11.10
N PHE A 6 -2.34 -5.63 -10.17
CA PHE A 6 -3.67 -5.12 -10.39
C PHE A 6 -3.61 -3.64 -10.81
N ILE A 7 -4.33 -3.29 -11.87
CA ILE A 7 -4.45 -1.90 -12.35
C ILE A 7 -5.90 -1.48 -12.24
N ASN A 8 -6.16 -0.46 -11.42
CA ASN A 8 -7.49 0.11 -11.32
C ASN A 8 -7.83 0.96 -12.56
N SER A 9 -9.09 0.97 -12.95
CA SER A 9 -9.55 1.57 -14.19
C SER A 9 -9.28 3.09 -14.25
N PRO A 10 -8.60 3.60 -15.28
CA PRO A 10 -8.34 5.03 -15.44
C PRO A 10 -9.62 5.84 -15.75
N VAL A 11 -10.62 5.24 -16.37
CA VAL A 11 -11.86 5.91 -16.79
C VAL A 11 -12.64 6.47 -15.59
N GLU A 12 -12.77 5.69 -14.52
CA GLU A 12 -13.43 6.15 -13.30
C GLU A 12 -12.69 7.31 -12.64
N LYS A 13 -11.36 7.30 -12.73
CA LYS A 13 -10.54 8.40 -12.20
C LYS A 13 -10.77 9.68 -12.99
N ASP A 14 -10.73 9.62 -14.30
CA ASP A 14 -10.93 10.80 -15.16
C ASP A 14 -12.33 11.40 -14.98
N ARG A 15 -13.35 10.55 -14.87
CA ARG A 15 -14.71 10.98 -14.57
C ARG A 15 -14.82 11.63 -13.18
N MET A 16 -14.15 11.07 -12.17
CA MET A 16 -14.11 11.67 -10.82
C MET A 16 -13.40 13.03 -10.84
N ASP A 17 -12.29 13.15 -11.55
CA ASP A 17 -11.55 14.41 -11.67
C ASP A 17 -12.40 15.48 -12.39
N GLY A 18 -13.17 15.10 -13.42
CA GLY A 18 -14.16 15.97 -14.08
C GLY A 18 -15.24 16.47 -13.11
N LEU A 19 -15.81 15.58 -12.31
CA LEU A 19 -16.81 15.93 -11.29
C LEU A 19 -16.24 16.87 -10.22
N LEU A 20 -15.02 16.65 -9.77
CA LEU A 20 -14.34 17.50 -8.80
C LEU A 20 -14.05 18.89 -9.38
N ASN A 21 -13.69 18.98 -10.65
CA ASN A 21 -13.51 20.25 -11.34
C ASN A 21 -14.83 21.01 -11.48
N THR A 22 -15.92 20.33 -11.79
CA THR A 22 -17.28 20.93 -11.82
C THR A 22 -17.67 21.46 -10.44
N MET A 23 -17.42 20.70 -9.38
CA MET A 23 -17.65 21.17 -8.01
C MET A 23 -16.83 22.41 -7.67
N LYS A 24 -15.54 22.42 -8.04
CA LYS A 24 -14.65 23.56 -7.81
C LYS A 24 -15.16 24.81 -8.51
N LYS A 25 -15.57 24.70 -9.78
CA LYS A 25 -16.17 25.82 -10.53
C LYS A 25 -17.45 26.32 -9.86
N ALA A 26 -18.37 25.43 -9.48
CA ALA A 26 -19.59 25.82 -8.79
C ALA A 26 -19.30 26.55 -7.46
N GLN A 27 -18.30 26.13 -6.70
CA GLN A 27 -17.88 26.81 -5.47
C GLN A 27 -17.28 28.20 -5.75
N GLN A 28 -16.48 28.35 -6.80
CA GLN A 28 -15.95 29.64 -7.24
C GLN A 28 -17.03 30.66 -7.61
N HIS A 29 -18.18 30.16 -8.11
CA HIS A 29 -19.36 30.96 -8.41
C HIS A 29 -20.36 31.06 -7.24
N GLY A 30 -19.92 30.81 -6.00
CA GLY A 30 -20.73 31.01 -4.79
C GLY A 30 -21.66 29.84 -4.43
N SER A 31 -21.72 28.77 -5.23
CA SER A 31 -22.57 27.61 -4.96
C SER A 31 -21.91 26.61 -4.02
N TYR A 32 -21.72 26.99 -2.76
CA TYR A 32 -21.04 26.14 -1.77
C TYR A 32 -21.90 24.98 -1.26
N LYS A 33 -23.23 25.09 -1.30
CA LYS A 33 -24.17 24.12 -0.73
C LYS A 33 -24.90 23.28 -1.78
N ASN A 34 -24.26 22.96 -2.89
CA ASN A 34 -24.89 22.15 -3.94
C ASN A 34 -25.05 20.67 -3.49
N ARG A 35 -26.13 20.40 -2.71
CA ARG A 35 -26.43 19.07 -2.14
C ARG A 35 -26.57 17.98 -3.21
N ARG A 36 -27.16 18.32 -4.36
CA ARG A 36 -27.38 17.36 -5.47
C ARG A 36 -26.05 16.89 -6.04
N LEU A 37 -25.14 17.82 -6.34
CA LEU A 37 -23.81 17.51 -6.87
C LEU A 37 -22.97 16.72 -5.87
N TRP A 38 -22.99 17.11 -4.59
CA TRP A 38 -22.31 16.38 -3.52
C TRP A 38 -22.83 14.94 -3.37
N ARG A 39 -24.14 14.74 -3.42
CA ARG A 39 -24.75 13.40 -3.38
C ARG A 39 -24.28 12.56 -4.55
N PHE A 40 -24.26 13.13 -5.75
CA PHE A 40 -23.80 12.45 -6.96
C PHE A 40 -22.33 12.03 -6.85
N VAL A 41 -21.43 12.94 -6.47
CA VAL A 41 -20.00 12.66 -6.26
C VAL A 41 -19.78 11.58 -5.21
N ASN A 42 -20.50 11.66 -4.09
CA ASN A 42 -20.39 10.64 -3.03
C ASN A 42 -20.88 9.26 -3.48
N ASN A 43 -21.99 9.19 -4.20
CA ASN A 43 -22.52 7.93 -4.73
C ASN A 43 -21.58 7.32 -5.75
N TYR A 44 -21.05 8.13 -6.66
CA TYR A 44 -20.07 7.69 -7.66
C TYR A 44 -18.79 7.18 -7.00
N ASN A 45 -18.26 7.91 -6.02
CA ASN A 45 -17.10 7.49 -5.25
C ASN A 45 -17.34 6.18 -4.45
N THR A 46 -18.56 6.00 -3.94
CA THR A 46 -18.95 4.75 -3.28
C THR A 46 -19.03 3.58 -4.27
N ALA A 47 -19.52 3.82 -5.49
CA ALA A 47 -19.54 2.81 -6.55
C ALA A 47 -18.10 2.39 -6.95
N ILE A 48 -17.18 3.35 -7.11
CA ILE A 48 -15.76 3.07 -7.34
C ILE A 48 -15.19 2.21 -6.19
N ALA A 49 -15.47 2.57 -4.95
CA ALA A 49 -14.96 1.80 -3.81
C ALA A 49 -15.48 0.35 -3.78
N LYS A 50 -16.75 0.14 -4.14
CA LYS A 50 -17.34 -1.21 -4.29
C LYS A 50 -16.64 -1.99 -5.39
N LYS A 51 -16.53 -1.41 -6.59
CA LYS A 51 -15.87 -2.02 -7.75
C LYS A 51 -14.43 -2.41 -7.41
N THR A 52 -13.64 -1.46 -6.88
CA THR A 52 -12.24 -1.71 -6.50
C THR A 52 -12.11 -2.84 -5.47
N ALA A 53 -12.98 -2.89 -4.47
CA ALA A 53 -12.96 -3.97 -3.47
C ALA A 53 -13.25 -5.34 -4.11
N SER A 54 -14.21 -5.41 -5.03
CA SER A 54 -14.52 -6.65 -5.76
C SER A 54 -13.36 -7.09 -6.64
N GLU A 55 -12.75 -6.16 -7.38
CA GLU A 55 -11.61 -6.44 -8.25
C GLU A 55 -10.38 -6.94 -7.45
N ILE A 56 -10.12 -6.37 -6.27
CA ILE A 56 -9.04 -6.85 -5.37
C ILE A 56 -9.29 -8.31 -4.95
N VAL A 57 -10.52 -8.65 -4.59
CA VAL A 57 -10.86 -10.02 -4.15
C VAL A 57 -10.83 -10.99 -5.32
N LEU A 58 -11.35 -10.61 -6.48
CA LEU A 58 -11.28 -11.43 -7.70
C LEU A 58 -9.81 -11.71 -8.09
N PHE A 59 -8.97 -10.70 -8.08
CA PHE A 59 -7.54 -10.85 -8.32
C PHE A 59 -6.88 -11.80 -7.30
N ALA A 60 -7.26 -11.70 -6.03
CA ALA A 60 -6.76 -12.60 -5.00
C ALA A 60 -7.21 -14.06 -5.21
N ILE A 61 -8.44 -14.28 -5.67
CA ILE A 61 -8.97 -15.61 -6.01
C ILE A 61 -8.23 -16.19 -7.21
N GLU A 62 -8.08 -15.41 -8.29
CA GLU A 62 -7.39 -15.80 -9.52
C GLU A 62 -5.96 -16.26 -9.25
N HIS A 63 -5.28 -15.59 -8.31
CA HIS A 63 -3.91 -15.93 -7.92
C HIS A 63 -3.82 -16.85 -6.69
N HIS A 64 -4.90 -17.51 -6.31
CA HIS A 64 -4.96 -18.44 -5.17
C HIS A 64 -4.37 -17.85 -3.87
N ALA A 65 -4.54 -16.53 -3.66
CA ALA A 65 -4.01 -15.84 -2.50
C ALA A 65 -4.84 -16.17 -1.24
N GLN A 66 -4.17 -16.62 -0.20
CA GLN A 66 -4.80 -16.90 1.11
C GLN A 66 -4.90 -15.65 2.00
N VAL A 67 -4.12 -14.61 1.68
CA VAL A 67 -4.04 -13.39 2.49
C VAL A 67 -3.92 -12.16 1.62
N ILE A 68 -4.75 -11.16 1.90
CA ILE A 68 -4.63 -9.81 1.36
C ILE A 68 -4.00 -8.92 2.45
N VAL A 69 -2.92 -8.22 2.11
CA VAL A 69 -2.19 -7.38 3.05
C VAL A 69 -2.36 -5.91 2.69
N PHE A 70 -2.98 -5.14 3.58
CA PHE A 70 -3.11 -3.70 3.44
C PHE A 70 -2.14 -2.93 4.33
N GLU A 71 -1.92 -1.68 3.99
CA GLU A 71 -1.26 -0.71 4.86
C GLU A 71 -2.23 -0.18 5.92
N TYR A 72 -1.76 -0.12 7.17
CA TYR A 72 -2.42 0.63 8.23
C TYR A 72 -1.97 2.10 8.17
N LEU A 73 -2.80 2.97 7.62
CA LEU A 73 -2.56 4.41 7.58
C LEU A 73 -3.38 5.11 8.67
N LYS A 74 -2.71 5.60 9.70
CA LYS A 74 -3.30 6.60 10.59
C LYS A 74 -3.35 7.93 9.82
N MET A 75 -4.55 8.35 9.44
CA MET A 75 -4.79 9.67 8.88
C MET A 75 -4.94 10.67 10.04
N ASN A 76 -3.85 10.96 10.75
CA ASN A 76 -3.84 11.96 11.80
C ASN A 76 -3.44 13.31 11.18
N GLY A 77 -4.33 14.28 11.24
CA GLY A 77 -4.03 15.66 10.90
C GLY A 77 -5.24 16.43 10.39
N LYS A 78 -5.49 17.57 11.04
CA LYS A 78 -6.39 18.62 10.53
C LYS A 78 -5.70 19.25 9.33
N ARG A 79 -6.03 18.83 8.11
CA ARG A 79 -5.55 19.49 6.89
C ARG A 79 -6.60 20.49 6.44
N ARG A 80 -6.16 21.70 6.07
CA ARG A 80 -6.99 22.76 5.51
C ARG A 80 -6.83 22.73 3.98
N ASP A 81 -7.78 23.32 3.23
CA ASP A 81 -7.76 23.55 1.80
C ASP A 81 -8.16 22.37 0.87
N SER A 82 -7.92 22.52 -0.41
CA SER A 82 -8.26 21.58 -1.48
C SER A 82 -7.70 20.16 -1.25
N LYS A 83 -6.58 20.05 -0.52
CA LYS A 83 -6.01 18.76 -0.10
C LYS A 83 -6.92 18.00 0.89
N LYS A 84 -7.67 18.71 1.76
CA LYS A 84 -8.65 18.11 2.67
C LYS A 84 -9.80 17.46 1.89
N GLN A 85 -10.30 18.11 0.85
CA GLN A 85 -11.39 17.62 0.02
C GLN A 85 -10.99 16.34 -0.73
N ARG A 86 -9.82 16.32 -1.38
CA ARG A 86 -9.28 15.12 -2.05
C ARG A 86 -9.09 13.95 -1.09
N LEU A 87 -8.61 14.21 0.13
CA LEU A 87 -8.41 13.17 1.13
C LEU A 87 -9.72 12.66 1.73
N SER A 88 -10.74 13.53 1.90
CA SER A 88 -12.07 13.12 2.38
C SER A 88 -12.79 12.23 1.36
N LEU A 89 -12.52 12.44 0.08
CA LEU A 89 -13.05 11.62 -1.01
C LEU A 89 -12.26 10.33 -1.23
N TRP A 90 -11.08 10.19 -0.67
CA TRP A 90 -10.33 8.96 -0.77
C TRP A 90 -10.89 7.88 0.16
N ARG A 91 -11.70 7.01 -0.39
CA ARG A 91 -12.45 5.95 0.31
C ARG A 91 -11.60 4.74 0.72
N LYS A 92 -10.32 4.95 1.06
CA LYS A 92 -9.40 3.86 1.42
C LYS A 92 -9.98 2.92 2.48
N ARG A 93 -10.50 3.47 3.59
CA ARG A 93 -11.10 2.66 4.66
C ARG A 93 -12.34 1.91 4.18
N GLU A 94 -13.13 2.52 3.31
CA GLU A 94 -14.30 1.90 2.72
C GLU A 94 -13.91 0.72 1.82
N ILE A 95 -12.88 0.91 0.97
CA ILE A 95 -12.32 -0.17 0.14
C ILE A 95 -11.82 -1.30 1.04
N GLN A 96 -11.00 -1.01 2.06
CA GLN A 96 -10.49 -2.02 2.97
C GLN A 96 -11.60 -2.80 3.67
N ARG A 97 -12.58 -2.10 4.26
CA ARG A 97 -13.72 -2.72 4.95
C ARG A 97 -14.55 -3.61 4.02
N ARG A 98 -14.80 -3.15 2.77
CA ARG A 98 -15.53 -3.93 1.78
C ARG A 98 -14.73 -5.13 1.29
N THR A 99 -13.44 -4.96 1.07
CA THR A 99 -12.54 -6.07 0.71
C THR A 99 -12.54 -7.13 1.81
N GLU A 100 -12.46 -6.72 3.07
CA GLU A 100 -12.48 -7.62 4.22
C GLU A 100 -13.80 -8.43 4.28
N ALA A 101 -14.94 -7.74 4.18
CA ALA A 101 -16.26 -8.38 4.19
C ALA A 101 -16.47 -9.31 2.98
N LEU A 102 -15.89 -9.01 1.82
CA LEU A 102 -16.01 -9.84 0.64
C LEU A 102 -15.04 -11.01 0.67
N ALA A 103 -13.77 -10.77 1.04
CA ALA A 103 -12.71 -11.75 1.11
C ALA A 103 -13.03 -12.89 2.10
N SER A 104 -13.68 -12.56 3.24
CA SER A 104 -14.09 -13.55 4.24
C SER A 104 -15.02 -14.62 3.68
N ARG A 105 -15.87 -14.28 2.69
CA ARG A 105 -16.78 -15.24 2.03
C ARG A 105 -16.03 -16.30 1.21
N PHE A 106 -14.80 -16.01 0.82
CA PHE A 106 -13.93 -16.90 0.05
C PHE A 106 -12.78 -17.49 0.90
N GLY A 107 -12.87 -17.37 2.22
CA GLY A 107 -11.83 -17.87 3.13
C GLY A 107 -10.50 -17.10 3.05
N ILE A 108 -10.47 -15.94 2.38
CA ILE A 108 -9.26 -15.12 2.24
C ILE A 108 -9.15 -14.18 3.44
N ARG A 109 -8.04 -14.27 4.16
CA ARG A 109 -7.76 -13.42 5.32
C ARG A 109 -7.25 -12.05 4.89
N VAL A 110 -7.80 -10.99 5.48
CA VAL A 110 -7.29 -9.63 5.32
C VAL A 110 -6.48 -9.24 6.56
N THR A 111 -5.33 -8.61 6.36
CA THR A 111 -4.47 -8.14 7.44
C THR A 111 -3.87 -6.78 7.12
N HIS A 112 -3.38 -6.09 8.17
CA HIS A 112 -2.80 -4.77 8.04
C HIS A 112 -1.37 -4.75 8.60
N ILE A 113 -0.51 -3.99 7.95
CA ILE A 113 0.88 -3.74 8.38
C ILE A 113 1.16 -2.25 8.50
N CYS A 114 2.21 -1.90 9.24
CA CYS A 114 2.66 -0.52 9.37
C CYS A 114 3.15 0.02 8.03
N ALA A 115 2.62 1.17 7.60
CA ALA A 115 2.94 1.82 6.32
C ALA A 115 4.22 2.67 6.34
N VAL A 116 4.78 2.94 7.52
CA VAL A 116 5.94 3.84 7.64
C VAL A 116 7.12 3.30 6.84
N ASN A 117 7.70 4.14 5.99
CA ASN A 117 8.84 3.85 5.11
C ASN A 117 8.61 2.79 4.00
N THR A 118 7.45 2.15 3.86
CA THR A 118 7.23 1.15 2.79
C THR A 118 7.51 1.72 1.41
N SER A 119 7.12 2.95 1.17
CA SER A 119 7.31 3.63 -0.11
C SER A 119 8.58 4.51 -0.16
N ARG A 120 9.33 4.63 0.95
CA ARG A 120 10.58 5.39 1.03
C ARG A 120 11.82 4.53 0.86
N LEU A 121 11.69 3.23 1.07
CA LEU A 121 12.77 2.27 0.95
C LEU A 121 12.63 1.46 -0.34
N ALA A 122 13.74 1.24 -1.02
CA ALA A 122 13.83 0.33 -2.14
C ALA A 122 13.61 -1.11 -1.68
N TYR A 123 12.88 -1.89 -2.45
CA TYR A 123 12.62 -3.28 -2.07
C TYR A 123 13.87 -4.18 -2.09
N ASP A 124 14.88 -3.79 -2.89
CA ASP A 124 16.16 -4.50 -3.02
C ASP A 124 17.14 -4.25 -1.88
N GLY A 125 16.76 -3.44 -0.89
CA GLY A 125 17.60 -3.12 0.26
C GLY A 125 18.64 -2.02 0.02
N SER A 126 18.71 -1.44 -1.18
CA SER A 126 19.72 -0.40 -1.53
C SER A 126 19.53 0.93 -0.78
N GLY A 127 18.48 1.06 0.05
CA GLY A 127 18.25 2.24 0.88
C GLY A 127 17.06 3.09 0.45
N LYS A 128 17.16 4.40 0.65
CA LYS A 128 16.08 5.34 0.32
C LYS A 128 15.96 5.53 -1.20
N VAL A 129 14.72 5.50 -1.70
CA VAL A 129 14.43 5.79 -3.10
C VAL A 129 14.49 7.30 -3.39
N LEU A 130 15.04 7.68 -4.54
CA LEU A 130 15.03 9.05 -5.06
C LEU A 130 13.76 9.26 -5.89
N ARG A 131 13.05 10.38 -5.67
CA ARG A 131 11.77 10.72 -6.33
C ARG A 131 11.74 12.17 -6.78
N GLY A 132 10.86 12.45 -7.74
CA GLY A 132 10.65 13.80 -8.26
C GLY A 132 11.93 14.39 -8.83
N THR A 133 12.22 15.65 -8.56
CA THR A 133 13.40 16.37 -9.05
C THR A 133 14.71 15.67 -8.71
N ASN A 134 14.81 15.03 -7.54
CA ASN A 134 16.02 14.31 -7.10
C ASN A 134 16.28 13.01 -7.90
N SER A 135 15.29 12.51 -8.64
CA SER A 135 15.44 11.32 -9.49
C SER A 135 15.62 11.65 -10.97
N GLY A 136 15.46 12.92 -11.35
CA GLY A 136 15.40 13.35 -12.75
C GLY A 136 14.09 13.05 -13.46
N PHE A 137 13.05 12.55 -12.74
CA PHE A 137 11.75 12.25 -13.33
C PHE A 137 10.70 13.30 -12.97
N LYS A 138 9.95 13.78 -13.97
CA LYS A 138 8.75 14.61 -13.75
C LYS A 138 7.60 13.80 -13.14
N ASN A 139 7.58 12.49 -13.37
CA ASN A 139 6.53 11.60 -12.90
C ASN A 139 6.85 11.04 -11.50
N GLN A 140 5.98 11.30 -10.53
CA GLN A 140 6.12 10.80 -9.16
C GLN A 140 5.86 9.29 -9.00
N LYS A 141 5.37 8.60 -10.05
CA LYS A 141 5.17 7.14 -10.04
C LYS A 141 6.48 6.38 -10.19
N LEU A 142 7.51 7.00 -10.77
CA LEU A 142 8.83 6.41 -10.94
C LEU A 142 9.77 6.88 -9.83
N CYS A 143 10.68 6.02 -9.45
CA CYS A 143 11.77 6.30 -8.54
C CYS A 143 13.06 5.65 -9.04
N ARG A 144 14.17 6.19 -8.59
CA ARG A 144 15.51 5.61 -8.79
C ARG A 144 16.00 5.06 -7.46
N PHE A 145 16.46 3.83 -7.46
CA PHE A 145 17.10 3.20 -6.31
C PHE A 145 18.57 3.61 -6.23
N GLN A 146 19.18 3.45 -5.07
CA GLN A 146 20.62 3.72 -4.92
C GLN A 146 21.47 2.73 -5.73
N SER A 147 20.93 1.54 -6.02
CA SER A 147 21.49 0.57 -6.97
C SER A 147 21.47 1.02 -8.44
N GLY A 148 20.94 2.22 -8.74
CA GLY A 148 20.76 2.75 -10.10
C GLY A 148 19.48 2.30 -10.79
N LYS A 149 18.76 1.31 -10.26
CA LYS A 149 17.53 0.76 -10.84
C LYS A 149 16.41 1.78 -10.86
N VAL A 150 15.74 1.92 -12.01
CA VAL A 150 14.50 2.69 -12.15
C VAL A 150 13.30 1.75 -11.97
N TYR A 151 12.37 2.11 -11.09
CA TYR A 151 11.24 1.25 -10.77
C TYR A 151 9.98 2.05 -10.41
N ASN A 152 8.82 1.40 -10.46
CA ASN A 152 7.58 2.00 -10.01
C ASN A 152 7.53 2.05 -8.47
N CYS A 153 7.24 3.23 -7.90
CA CYS A 153 7.22 3.46 -6.46
C CYS A 153 6.19 2.61 -5.73
N ASP A 154 4.99 2.46 -6.32
CA ASP A 154 3.88 1.75 -5.68
C ASP A 154 4.12 0.24 -5.72
N LEU A 155 4.73 -0.28 -6.80
CA LEU A 155 5.15 -1.67 -6.88
C LEU A 155 6.30 -1.98 -5.91
N SER A 156 7.24 -1.06 -5.73
CA SER A 156 8.27 -1.20 -4.69
C SER A 156 7.65 -1.25 -3.29
N ALA A 157 6.72 -0.34 -3.02
CA ALA A 157 6.00 -0.31 -1.75
C ALA A 157 5.21 -1.59 -1.50
N SER A 158 4.52 -2.13 -2.50
CA SER A 158 3.73 -3.36 -2.35
C SER A 158 4.60 -4.57 -2.02
N LYS A 159 5.80 -4.67 -2.61
CA LYS A 159 6.79 -5.72 -2.25
C LYS A 159 7.25 -5.59 -0.79
N ASN A 160 7.51 -4.36 -0.32
CA ASN A 160 7.86 -4.12 1.08
C ASN A 160 6.69 -4.41 2.04
N ILE A 161 5.45 -4.14 1.63
CA ILE A 161 4.24 -4.47 2.40
C ILE A 161 4.13 -5.98 2.58
N GLY A 162 4.23 -6.75 1.50
CA GLY A 162 4.23 -8.21 1.54
C GLY A 162 5.37 -8.77 2.39
N ALA A 163 6.60 -8.26 2.19
CA ALA A 163 7.76 -8.67 2.96
C ALA A 163 7.58 -8.50 4.47
N ARG A 164 7.06 -7.37 4.92
CA ARG A 164 6.78 -7.12 6.35
C ARG A 164 5.76 -8.09 6.94
N TYR A 165 4.77 -8.48 6.14
CA TYR A 165 3.84 -9.52 6.57
C TYR A 165 4.57 -10.85 6.80
N PHE A 166 5.39 -11.29 5.85
CA PHE A 166 6.13 -12.54 5.95
C PHE A 166 7.20 -12.50 7.04
N ILE A 167 7.92 -11.40 7.22
CA ILE A 167 8.82 -11.20 8.37
C ILE A 167 8.05 -11.42 9.69
N ARG A 168 6.88 -10.79 9.83
CA ARG A 168 6.05 -10.97 11.04
C ARG A 168 5.61 -12.41 11.25
N VAL A 169 5.26 -13.13 10.18
CA VAL A 169 4.88 -14.54 10.25
C VAL A 169 6.07 -15.40 10.63
N LEU A 170 7.22 -15.20 9.99
CA LEU A 170 8.46 -15.92 10.25
C LEU A 170 8.89 -15.78 11.72
N PHE A 171 8.91 -14.54 12.24
CA PHE A 171 9.27 -14.30 13.65
C PHE A 171 8.28 -14.91 14.66
N LYS A 172 7.01 -15.05 14.28
CA LYS A 172 6.02 -15.74 15.13
C LYS A 172 6.21 -17.25 15.18
N SER A 173 6.83 -17.84 14.17
CA SER A 173 7.11 -19.28 14.11
C SER A 173 8.44 -19.67 14.75
N MET A 174 9.30 -18.72 15.09
CA MET A 174 10.59 -18.94 15.73
C MET A 174 10.50 -19.02 17.26
N SER A 175 11.43 -19.77 17.87
CA SER A 175 11.70 -19.65 19.30
C SER A 175 12.26 -18.25 19.64
N ALA A 176 12.12 -17.83 20.89
CA ALA A 176 12.68 -16.54 21.34
C ALA A 176 14.20 -16.46 21.10
N LYS A 177 14.93 -17.54 21.38
CA LYS A 177 16.38 -17.64 21.18
C LYS A 177 16.73 -17.47 19.69
N THR A 178 16.08 -18.22 18.80
CA THR A 178 16.32 -18.11 17.34
C THR A 178 15.98 -16.74 16.81
N SER A 179 14.88 -16.15 17.27
CA SER A 179 14.46 -14.80 16.90
C SER A 179 15.51 -13.75 17.24
N LEU A 180 16.11 -13.79 18.43
CA LEU A 180 17.19 -12.88 18.84
C LEU A 180 18.45 -13.07 17.98
N LEU A 181 18.83 -14.32 17.66
CA LEU A 181 19.99 -14.61 16.81
C LEU A 181 19.80 -14.06 15.40
N VAL A 182 18.62 -14.24 14.79
CA VAL A 182 18.31 -13.67 13.46
C VAL A 182 18.32 -12.16 13.51
N GLN A 183 17.74 -11.53 14.55
CA GLN A 183 17.75 -10.08 14.68
C GLN A 183 19.16 -9.49 14.83
N ALA A 184 20.05 -10.17 15.52
CA ALA A 184 21.44 -9.72 15.68
C ALA A 184 22.20 -9.71 14.35
N LYS A 185 21.87 -10.62 13.43
CA LYS A 185 22.52 -10.76 12.12
C LYS A 185 21.87 -9.92 11.01
N VAL A 186 20.66 -9.41 11.21
CA VAL A 186 19.92 -8.58 10.24
C VAL A 186 19.63 -7.22 10.85
N PRO A 187 20.56 -6.26 10.77
CA PRO A 187 20.48 -4.95 11.47
C PRO A 187 19.25 -4.12 11.10
N GLU A 188 18.70 -4.28 9.88
CA GLU A 188 17.51 -3.57 9.41
C GLU A 188 16.28 -3.87 10.26
N LEU A 189 16.26 -5.00 10.97
CA LEU A 189 15.18 -5.39 11.88
C LEU A 189 15.17 -4.61 13.20
N GLY A 190 16.22 -3.89 13.54
CA GLY A 190 16.26 -3.01 14.71
C GLY A 190 15.12 -1.98 14.74
N ARG A 191 14.52 -1.71 13.58
CA ARG A 191 13.28 -0.95 13.47
C ARG A 191 12.29 -1.68 12.55
N ARG A 192 11.14 -2.10 13.08
CA ARG A 192 10.06 -2.76 12.32
C ARG A 192 9.61 -2.00 11.06
N THR A 193 9.94 -0.71 10.96
CA THR A 193 9.61 0.18 9.85
C THR A 193 10.62 0.13 8.71
N ASN A 194 11.73 -0.58 8.86
CA ASN A 194 12.80 -0.66 7.86
C ASN A 194 12.78 -1.95 7.05
N GLY A 195 11.95 -2.92 7.40
CA GLY A 195 11.84 -4.18 6.67
C GLY A 195 11.48 -3.98 5.20
N THR A 196 12.28 -4.54 4.31
CA THR A 196 12.13 -4.58 2.84
C THR A 196 12.06 -6.03 2.37
N LEU A 197 11.89 -6.25 1.05
CA LEU A 197 11.94 -7.60 0.49
C LEU A 197 13.34 -8.21 0.65
N ALA A 198 14.41 -7.43 0.48
CA ALA A 198 15.78 -7.89 0.74
C ALA A 198 15.96 -8.30 2.22
N THR A 199 15.43 -7.50 3.15
CA THR A 199 15.43 -7.86 4.58
C THR A 199 14.76 -9.22 4.83
N LEU A 200 13.63 -9.50 4.17
CA LEU A 200 12.95 -10.79 4.28
C LEU A 200 13.84 -11.94 3.79
N ILE A 201 14.50 -11.77 2.65
CA ILE A 201 15.41 -12.77 2.08
C ILE A 201 16.56 -13.06 3.06
N ASN A 202 17.18 -12.02 3.61
CA ASN A 202 18.24 -12.14 4.60
C ASN A 202 17.76 -12.87 5.87
N CYS A 203 16.55 -12.55 6.36
CA CYS A 203 15.95 -13.24 7.51
C CYS A 203 15.79 -14.74 7.27
N TYR A 204 15.34 -15.13 6.10
CA TYR A 204 15.20 -16.55 5.76
C TYR A 204 16.57 -17.24 5.65
N ALA A 205 17.55 -16.61 4.98
CA ALA A 205 18.90 -17.15 4.88
C ALA A 205 19.51 -17.41 6.27
N GLU A 206 19.46 -16.43 7.17
CA GLU A 206 19.99 -16.57 8.52
C GLU A 206 19.19 -17.58 9.36
N TYR A 207 17.88 -17.62 9.23
CA TYR A 207 17.05 -18.61 9.92
C TYR A 207 17.43 -20.03 9.56
N TYR A 208 17.59 -20.34 8.26
CA TYR A 208 17.97 -21.69 7.82
C TYR A 208 19.41 -22.03 8.20
N THR A 209 20.33 -21.06 8.14
CA THR A 209 21.72 -21.27 8.61
C THR A 209 21.75 -21.63 10.10
N ILE A 210 21.00 -20.91 10.94
CA ILE A 210 20.94 -21.18 12.38
C ILE A 210 20.27 -22.55 12.64
N LYS A 211 19.20 -22.88 11.88
CA LYS A 211 18.50 -24.15 12.02
C LYS A 211 19.36 -25.36 11.61
N ALA A 212 20.22 -25.19 10.63
CA ALA A 212 21.16 -26.25 10.20
C ALA A 212 22.33 -26.46 11.18
N ALA A 213 22.62 -25.48 12.03
CA ALA A 213 23.71 -25.52 13.02
C ALA A 213 23.26 -26.06 14.40
N VAL A 214 21.98 -26.36 14.58
CA VAL A 214 21.36 -26.96 15.80
C VAL A 214 20.91 -28.35 15.53
#